data_ce1ceed41ec64f6d13b8b070d111392b
#
_entry.id   ce1ceed41ec64f6d13b8b070d111392b
#
_cell.length_a   1.000
_cell.length_b   1.000
_cell.length_c   1.000
_cell.angle_alpha   90.00
_cell.angle_beta   90.00
_cell.angle_gamma   90.00
#
_symmetry.space_group_name_H-M   'P 1'
#
loop_
_entity.id
_entity.type
_entity.pdbx_description
1 polymer ?
#
loop_
_entity_poly.entity_id
_entity_poly.type
_entity_poly.pdbx_seq_one_letter_code
_entity_poly.pdbx_strand_id
1 'polypeptide(L)'
;MSPPIACSLTNSELQERRRDVLQKVRNAVTEQRELEDGYAYCFPADDDRLAELARLVSLERQCCPFLRFRLTVESGNGPIWLEMTGPEGTKDFLAATFT
;
A
#
# COMPACT_ATOMS: atom_id res chain seq x y z
N MET A 1 -6.83 -18.21 12.53
CA MET A 1 -7.72 -17.96 11.38
C MET A 1 -7.31 -16.68 10.71
N SER A 2 -7.06 -16.71 9.40
CA SER A 2 -6.67 -15.52 8.65
C SER A 2 -7.86 -14.59 8.45
N PRO A 3 -7.67 -13.25 8.52
CA PRO A 3 -8.74 -12.31 8.17
C PRO A 3 -9.17 -12.49 6.72
N PRO A 4 -10.39 -12.12 6.36
CA PRO A 4 -10.84 -12.21 4.97
C PRO A 4 -10.04 -11.25 4.07
N ILE A 5 -9.83 -11.65 2.81
CA ILE A 5 -9.13 -10.84 1.81
C ILE A 5 -10.13 -9.83 1.23
N ALA A 6 -10.46 -8.83 2.02
CA ALA A 6 -11.43 -7.81 1.63
C ALA A 6 -11.26 -6.57 2.49
N CYS A 7 -11.68 -5.42 1.98
CA CYS A 7 -11.69 -4.18 2.74
C CYS A 7 -12.77 -4.24 3.82
N SER A 8 -12.39 -3.93 5.06
CA SER A 8 -13.30 -3.98 6.21
C SER A 8 -13.79 -2.60 6.65
N LEU A 9 -13.43 -1.52 5.94
CA LEU A 9 -13.90 -0.17 6.28
C LEU A 9 -15.39 -0.01 6.01
N THR A 10 -16.13 0.41 7.03
CA THR A 10 -17.56 0.69 6.93
C THR A 10 -17.88 2.17 6.97
N ASN A 11 -16.95 3.00 7.45
CA ASN A 11 -17.13 4.45 7.54
C ASN A 11 -16.89 5.09 6.18
N SER A 12 -17.91 5.80 5.65
CA SER A 12 -17.83 6.40 4.32
C SER A 12 -16.76 7.48 4.19
N GLU A 13 -16.51 8.25 5.24
CA GLU A 13 -15.47 9.29 5.24
C GLU A 13 -14.08 8.66 5.13
N LEU A 14 -13.84 7.57 5.85
CA LEU A 14 -12.58 6.85 5.80
C LEU A 14 -12.40 6.18 4.43
N GLN A 15 -13.47 5.66 3.85
CA GLN A 15 -13.43 5.07 2.50
C GLN A 15 -13.04 6.10 1.45
N GLU A 16 -13.61 7.31 1.52
CA GLU A 16 -13.27 8.41 0.61
C GLU A 16 -11.82 8.83 0.79
N ARG A 17 -11.39 9.00 2.02
CA ARG A 17 -10.01 9.39 2.34
C ARG A 17 -9.02 8.34 1.83
N ARG A 18 -9.34 7.07 2.02
CA ARG A 18 -8.53 5.97 1.50
C ARG A 18 -8.42 6.04 -0.02
N ARG A 19 -9.55 6.27 -0.70
CA ARG A 19 -9.58 6.35 -2.16
C ARG A 19 -8.69 7.46 -2.69
N ASP A 20 -8.76 8.64 -2.06
CA ASP A 20 -7.95 9.80 -2.47
C ASP A 20 -6.46 9.54 -2.28
N VAL A 21 -6.08 8.98 -1.14
CA VAL A 21 -4.67 8.67 -0.85
C VAL A 21 -4.17 7.59 -1.80
N LEU A 22 -4.97 6.55 -2.04
CA LEU A 22 -4.62 5.48 -2.97
C LEU A 22 -4.35 6.02 -4.36
N GLN A 23 -5.20 6.92 -4.85
CA GLN A 23 -5.03 7.49 -6.19
C GLN A 23 -3.72 8.26 -6.31
N LYS A 24 -3.40 9.08 -5.31
CA LYS A 24 -2.15 9.84 -5.30
C LYS A 24 -0.94 8.92 -5.26
N VAL A 25 -0.98 7.89 -4.42
CA VAL A 25 0.12 6.95 -4.27
C VAL A 25 0.31 6.15 -5.56
N ARG A 26 -0.77 5.64 -6.17
CA ARG A 26 -0.70 4.90 -7.44
C ARG A 26 -0.04 5.72 -8.54
N ASN A 27 -0.40 7.01 -8.62
CA ASN A 27 0.15 7.90 -9.65
C ASN A 27 1.64 8.18 -9.46
N ALA A 28 2.17 7.95 -8.27
CA ALA A 28 3.57 8.21 -7.94
C ALA A 28 4.49 6.99 -8.09
N VAL A 29 3.93 5.81 -8.32
CA VAL A 29 4.72 4.58 -8.46
C VAL A 29 5.60 4.69 -9.72
N THR A 30 6.91 4.51 -9.53
CA THR A 30 7.89 4.54 -10.63
C THR A 30 8.28 3.14 -11.09
N GLU A 31 8.16 2.15 -10.21
CA GLU A 31 8.50 0.77 -10.51
C GLU A 31 7.66 -0.16 -9.64
N GLN A 32 7.27 -1.30 -10.18
CA GLN A 32 6.54 -2.33 -9.45
C GLN A 32 7.27 -3.65 -9.64
N ARG A 33 7.44 -4.40 -8.54
CA ARG A 33 8.03 -5.73 -8.58
C ARG A 33 7.07 -6.73 -7.96
N GLU A 34 6.94 -7.88 -8.62
CA GLU A 34 6.15 -8.97 -8.08
C GLU A 34 6.97 -9.72 -7.03
N LEU A 35 6.34 -10.00 -5.89
CA LEU A 35 6.90 -10.83 -4.83
C LEU A 35 6.11 -12.14 -4.79
N GLU A 36 6.63 -13.13 -4.07
CA GLU A 36 5.94 -14.42 -3.93
C GLU A 36 4.54 -14.26 -3.37
N ASP A 37 4.39 -13.38 -2.38
CA ASP A 37 3.16 -13.20 -1.61
C ASP A 37 2.58 -11.78 -1.69
N GLY A 38 3.00 -11.00 -2.68
CA GLY A 38 2.51 -9.63 -2.84
C GLY A 38 3.28 -8.85 -3.89
N TYR A 39 3.42 -7.55 -3.66
CA TYR A 39 4.12 -6.63 -4.57
C TYR A 39 4.95 -5.62 -3.80
N ALA A 40 6.02 -5.15 -4.44
CA ALA A 40 6.84 -4.03 -3.98
C ALA A 40 6.66 -2.87 -4.94
N TYR A 41 6.45 -1.68 -4.40
CA TYR A 41 6.24 -0.45 -5.18
C TYR A 41 7.32 0.55 -4.84
N CYS A 42 7.90 1.16 -5.87
CA CYS A 42 8.98 2.14 -5.74
C CYS A 42 8.46 3.55 -5.97
N PHE A 43 8.93 4.48 -5.15
CA PHE A 43 8.53 5.88 -5.20
C PHE A 43 9.79 6.77 -5.17
N PRO A 44 9.73 7.96 -5.82
CA PRO A 44 10.84 8.90 -5.73
C PRO A 44 11.00 9.43 -4.31
N ALA A 45 12.23 9.81 -3.96
CA ALA A 45 12.56 10.38 -2.66
C ALA A 45 11.92 11.76 -2.52
N ASP A 46 10.94 11.89 -1.64
CA ASP A 46 10.18 13.11 -1.44
C ASP A 46 9.59 13.05 -0.04
N ASP A 47 9.79 14.09 0.76
CA ASP A 47 9.29 14.15 2.14
C ASP A 47 7.76 14.04 2.19
N ASP A 48 7.08 14.71 1.27
CA ASP A 48 5.61 14.66 1.19
C ASP A 48 5.15 13.25 0.82
N ARG A 49 5.91 12.56 -0.03
CA ARG A 49 5.59 11.19 -0.42
C ARG A 49 5.70 10.22 0.75
N LEU A 50 6.74 10.38 1.56
CA LEU A 50 6.91 9.54 2.74
C LEU A 50 5.74 9.71 3.71
N ALA A 51 5.30 10.94 3.94
CA ALA A 51 4.15 11.22 4.80
C ALA A 51 2.87 10.61 4.23
N GLU A 52 2.68 10.68 2.90
CA GLU A 52 1.54 10.08 2.22
C GLU A 52 1.53 8.56 2.36
N LEU A 53 2.69 7.93 2.20
CA LEU A 53 2.82 6.48 2.33
C LEU A 53 2.52 6.02 3.76
N ALA A 54 2.98 6.77 4.75
CA ALA A 54 2.67 6.48 6.15
C ALA A 54 1.16 6.57 6.40
N ARG A 55 0.50 7.56 5.82
CA ARG A 55 -0.95 7.71 5.93
C ARG A 55 -1.68 6.56 5.24
N LEU A 56 -1.20 6.15 4.06
CA LEU A 56 -1.76 5.01 3.35
C LEU A 56 -1.68 3.74 4.19
N VAL A 57 -0.51 3.46 4.76
CA VAL A 57 -0.31 2.28 5.61
C VAL A 57 -1.29 2.32 6.79
N SER A 58 -1.46 3.48 7.40
CA SER A 58 -2.39 3.65 8.52
C SER A 58 -3.82 3.32 8.12
N LEU A 59 -4.27 3.81 6.96
CA LEU A 59 -5.61 3.54 6.45
C LEU A 59 -5.79 2.09 6.00
N GLU A 60 -4.79 1.55 5.30
CA GLU A 60 -4.84 0.18 4.79
C GLU A 60 -4.85 -0.86 5.91
N ARG A 61 -4.16 -0.60 7.02
CA ARG A 61 -4.20 -1.50 8.17
C ARG A 61 -5.62 -1.66 8.70
N GLN A 62 -6.41 -0.60 8.65
CA GLN A 62 -7.79 -0.64 9.10
C GLN A 62 -8.69 -1.33 8.08
N CYS A 63 -8.46 -1.07 6.80
CA CYS A 63 -9.25 -1.64 5.70
C CYS A 63 -8.89 -3.10 5.44
N CYS A 64 -7.60 -3.39 5.42
CA CYS A 64 -7.07 -4.68 4.96
C CYS A 64 -6.21 -5.31 6.04
N PRO A 65 -6.81 -5.88 7.09
CA PRO A 65 -6.04 -6.43 8.22
C PRO A 65 -5.18 -7.64 7.86
N PHE A 66 -5.38 -8.22 6.68
CA PHE A 66 -4.57 -9.34 6.20
C PHE A 66 -3.22 -8.89 5.60
N LEU A 67 -3.05 -7.60 5.32
CA LEU A 67 -1.83 -7.07 4.70
C LEU A 67 -0.72 -6.85 5.71
N ARG A 68 0.50 -7.22 5.30
CA ARG A 68 1.73 -6.88 6.00
C ARG A 68 2.44 -5.81 5.17
N PHE A 69 2.96 -4.78 5.84
CA PHE A 69 3.63 -3.66 5.19
C PHE A 69 5.10 -3.62 5.60
N ARG A 70 5.95 -3.37 4.61
CA ARG A 70 7.37 -3.09 4.85
C ARG A 70 7.74 -1.84 4.08
N LEU A 71 8.10 -0.78 4.80
CA LEU A 71 8.48 0.50 4.22
C LEU A 71 9.99 0.65 4.36
N THR A 72 10.67 0.78 3.24
CA THR A 72 12.13 0.94 3.21
C THR A 72 12.47 2.30 2.62
N VAL A 73 13.18 3.12 3.39
CA VAL A 73 13.65 4.43 2.95
C VAL A 73 15.16 4.33 2.77
N GLU A 74 15.59 4.37 1.51
CA GLU A 74 17.01 4.20 1.19
C GLU A 74 17.83 5.41 1.60
N SER A 75 19.12 5.18 1.92
CA SER A 75 20.04 6.25 2.29
C SER A 75 20.36 7.16 1.11
N GLY A 76 20.87 8.35 1.40
CA GLY A 76 21.35 9.28 0.38
C GLY A 76 20.24 9.81 -0.53
N ASN A 77 19.04 10.03 0.03
CA ASN A 77 17.87 10.44 -0.73
C ASN A 77 17.51 9.47 -1.85
N GLY A 78 17.81 8.20 -1.65
CA GLY A 78 17.42 7.13 -2.56
C GLY A 78 15.92 6.87 -2.54
N PRO A 79 15.43 5.98 -3.40
CA PRO A 79 13.99 5.74 -3.53
C PRO A 79 13.38 5.14 -2.26
N ILE A 80 12.07 5.28 -2.16
CA ILE A 80 11.29 4.69 -1.08
C ILE A 80 10.56 3.47 -1.65
N TRP A 81 10.67 2.33 -0.97
CA TRP A 81 9.99 1.10 -1.35
C TRP A 81 8.91 0.76 -0.34
N LEU A 82 7.73 0.42 -0.84
CA LEU A 82 6.65 -0.10 -0.01
C LEU A 82 6.31 -1.50 -0.50
N GLU A 83 6.51 -2.50 0.37
CA GLU A 83 6.10 -3.87 0.09
C GLU A 83 4.80 -4.16 0.81
N MET A 84 3.87 -4.78 0.10
CA MET A 84 2.62 -5.26 0.66
C MET A 84 2.49 -6.73 0.36
N THR A 85 2.37 -7.54 1.41
CA THR A 85 2.31 -9.00 1.31
C THR A 85 1.18 -9.53 2.19
N GLY A 86 0.84 -10.80 1.99
CA GLY A 86 -0.21 -11.42 2.78
C GLY A 86 -0.47 -12.86 2.37
N PRO A 87 -1.55 -13.45 2.88
CA PRO A 87 -1.91 -14.84 2.56
C PRO A 87 -2.38 -15.00 1.12
N GLU A 88 -2.67 -16.22 0.71
CA GLU A 88 -3.18 -16.54 -0.62
C GLU A 88 -4.37 -15.64 -0.96
N GLY A 89 -4.39 -15.11 -2.19
CA GLY A 89 -5.41 -14.18 -2.65
C GLY A 89 -4.98 -12.71 -2.57
N THR A 90 -3.90 -12.41 -1.82
CA THR A 90 -3.42 -11.05 -1.64
C THR A 90 -2.95 -10.43 -2.95
N LYS A 91 -2.24 -11.17 -3.79
CA LYS A 91 -1.72 -10.64 -5.05
C LYS A 91 -2.85 -10.20 -5.98
N ASP A 92 -3.90 -11.00 -6.09
CA ASP A 92 -5.07 -10.67 -6.92
C ASP A 92 -5.78 -9.42 -6.37
N PHE A 93 -5.91 -9.32 -5.06
CA PHE A 93 -6.49 -8.15 -4.40
C PHE A 93 -5.67 -6.88 -4.69
N LEU A 94 -4.34 -6.97 -4.55
CA LEU A 94 -3.45 -5.84 -4.81
C LEU A 94 -3.47 -5.44 -6.29
N ALA A 95 -3.48 -6.41 -7.19
CA ALA A 95 -3.56 -6.14 -8.63
C ALA A 95 -4.84 -5.39 -8.98
N ALA A 96 -5.95 -5.73 -8.36
CA ALA A 96 -7.23 -5.05 -8.58
C ALA A 96 -7.26 -3.65 -7.94
N THR A 97 -6.53 -3.44 -6.85
CA THR A 97 -6.57 -2.20 -6.06
C THR A 97 -5.51 -1.19 -6.48
N PHE A 98 -4.30 -1.66 -6.80
CA PHE A 98 -3.11 -0.81 -7.03
C PHE A 98 -2.61 -0.75 -8.47
N THR A 99 -3.20 -1.46 -9.37
CA THR A 99 -2.79 -1.43 -10.80
C THR A 99 -3.87 -0.88 -11.73
#